data_8e16639becb9934a0e9dea6f7aae894a
#
_entry.id   8e16639becb9934a0e9dea6f7aae894a
#
_cell.length_a   1.000
_cell.length_b   1.000
_cell.length_c   1.000
_cell.angle_alpha   90.00
_cell.angle_beta   90.00
_cell.angle_gamma   90.00
#
_symmetry.space_group_name_H-M   'P 1'
#
loop_
_entity.id
_entity.type
_entity.pdbx_description
1 polymer ?
#
loop_
_entity_poly.entity_id
_entity_poly.type
_entity_poly.pdbx_seq_one_letter_code
_entity_poly.pdbx_strand_id
1 'polypeptide(L)'
;MRTLKLLNKKIFSIIIIYFSLSILVSAEDKPIDIWNLEKKENETAVDTNVIKDDFNNNSKDSIYNMQTNKIIEPIKFDQDLNSKEIRIVGLYDPEEYGLSIDMWANSDGLVIKNLLEKIGNFSLSKDASNIMNISMLTNAYSPNQNITEQEFLEYKSDWLIKNSNLELIEDYLIKNQIVNLHPELTIYLVDTYLSRSNIKKSCEIFSKNTKPIKNDYLSKFNLYCLINYGKNEEAQLILDLKKELGFQDDYYENKINYLFGYIEEANKEISENTILDFHLAHRTNPEFSFEPNESTPKLIWKYLSASNLLYNIKDIEITDTDKIYTLEKAVNDKNYSEKDLFEFYKKFQFNINQLLNAKEAFKSLPSIEGRALLYQRTLLIKEPKLKLEFSKILKSVFLKDNIGDAFDLELKSILNQIDQEDVPPNYTTFYNNYSKSEEMVSKRIKYNNKILHQSKLVNYFNGDYAKSKIEEDLEKFLKKIKKDKKYFLSKKDIIFLE
;
A
#
# COMPACT_ATOMS: atom_id res chain seq x y z
N MET A 1 10.29 19.99 36.16
CA MET A 1 8.87 20.16 36.53
C MET A 1 8.49 21.62 36.35
N ARG A 2 7.74 21.99 35.31
CA ARG A 2 7.21 23.34 35.15
C ARG A 2 5.72 23.27 35.47
N THR A 3 5.33 23.97 36.51
CA THR A 3 3.96 24.10 37.02
C THR A 3 3.08 24.84 36.03
N LEU A 4 2.02 24.18 35.57
CA LEU A 4 0.90 24.81 34.87
C LEU A 4 0.21 25.81 35.84
N LYS A 5 0.25 27.09 35.50
CA LYS A 5 -0.54 28.11 36.18
C LYS A 5 -2.03 27.90 35.85
N LEU A 6 -2.78 27.62 36.89
CA LEU A 6 -4.25 27.52 36.86
C LEU A 6 -4.89 28.77 36.23
N LEU A 7 -5.68 28.57 35.19
CA LEU A 7 -6.52 29.58 34.59
C LEU A 7 -7.47 30.17 35.68
N ASN A 8 -7.58 31.49 35.69
CA ASN A 8 -8.32 32.24 36.68
C ASN A 8 -9.81 31.78 36.73
N LYS A 9 -10.28 31.32 37.89
CA LYS A 9 -11.63 30.79 38.14
C LYS A 9 -12.77 31.63 37.52
N LYS A 10 -12.58 32.98 37.42
CA LYS A 10 -13.55 33.88 36.81
C LYS A 10 -13.71 33.74 35.30
N ILE A 11 -12.64 33.35 34.59
CA ILE A 11 -12.67 33.11 33.11
C ILE A 11 -13.38 31.78 32.83
N PHE A 12 -13.18 30.78 33.67
CA PHE A 12 -13.87 29.50 33.51
C PHE A 12 -15.39 29.60 33.73
N SER A 13 -15.83 30.44 34.69
CA SER A 13 -17.27 30.71 34.92
C SER A 13 -17.92 31.44 33.75
N ILE A 14 -17.20 32.35 33.09
CA ILE A 14 -17.73 33.11 31.93
C ILE A 14 -17.90 32.20 30.71
N ILE A 15 -16.97 31.23 30.49
CA ILE A 15 -17.07 30.27 29.41
C ILE A 15 -18.25 29.32 29.61
N ILE A 16 -18.52 28.89 30.84
CA ILE A 16 -19.68 28.02 31.17
C ILE A 16 -21.00 28.76 30.94
N ILE A 17 -21.08 30.04 31.30
CA ILE A 17 -22.28 30.85 31.07
C ILE A 17 -22.51 31.08 29.57
N TYR A 18 -21.46 31.24 28.77
CA TYR A 18 -21.59 31.40 27.31
C TYR A 18 -22.04 30.11 26.63
N PHE A 19 -21.64 28.94 27.14
CA PHE A 19 -22.05 27.62 26.60
C PHE A 19 -23.49 27.24 27.02
N SER A 20 -23.98 27.75 28.14
CA SER A 20 -25.35 27.47 28.59
C SER A 20 -26.43 28.37 27.95
N LEU A 21 -26.03 29.49 27.34
CA LEU A 21 -26.96 30.39 26.62
C LEU A 21 -27.15 30.05 25.14
N SER A 22 -26.36 29.12 24.59
CA SER A 22 -26.47 28.69 23.20
C SER A 22 -27.40 27.49 22.95
N ILE A 23 -28.13 27.00 23.98
CA ILE A 23 -29.01 25.81 23.88
C ILE A 23 -30.52 26.18 23.82
N LEU A 24 -30.88 27.44 23.66
CA LEU A 24 -32.27 27.84 23.51
C LEU A 24 -32.55 28.51 22.16
N VAL A 25 -32.40 27.74 21.08
CA VAL A 25 -33.09 28.02 19.83
C VAL A 25 -33.77 26.73 19.41
N SER A 26 -34.96 26.51 19.91
CA SER A 26 -35.89 25.53 19.34
C SER A 26 -36.49 26.14 18.09
N ALA A 27 -36.06 25.72 16.93
CA ALA A 27 -36.82 25.89 15.71
C ALA A 27 -37.85 24.75 15.67
N GLU A 28 -39.09 25.04 15.93
CA GLU A 28 -40.21 24.19 15.58
C GLU A 28 -40.45 24.29 14.07
N ASP A 29 -39.76 23.47 13.30
CA ASP A 29 -40.18 23.19 11.94
C ASP A 29 -41.16 22.00 11.97
N LYS A 30 -42.43 22.31 11.80
CA LYS A 30 -43.48 21.31 11.55
C LYS A 30 -43.14 20.63 10.22
N PRO A 31 -43.25 19.29 10.14
CA PRO A 31 -43.05 18.57 8.89
C PRO A 31 -44.07 19.06 7.86
N ILE A 32 -43.56 19.56 6.72
CA ILE A 32 -44.38 19.96 5.57
C ILE A 32 -44.82 18.68 4.88
N ASP A 33 -46.13 18.43 4.87
CA ASP A 33 -46.75 17.33 4.10
C ASP A 33 -46.69 17.70 2.61
N ILE A 34 -45.73 17.12 1.91
CA ILE A 34 -45.49 17.31 0.46
C ILE A 34 -46.58 16.70 -0.44
N TRP A 35 -47.56 16.01 0.13
CA TRP A 35 -48.67 15.38 -0.61
C TRP A 35 -49.93 16.25 -0.69
N ASN A 36 -50.03 17.38 0.05
CA ASN A 36 -51.15 18.31 0.03
C ASN A 36 -50.74 19.69 -0.51
N LEU A 37 -50.38 19.76 -1.77
CA LEU A 37 -50.32 21.03 -2.51
C LEU A 37 -51.70 21.33 -3.07
N GLU A 38 -52.47 22.13 -2.36
CA GLU A 38 -53.71 22.75 -2.87
C GLU A 38 -53.39 23.60 -4.09
N LYS A 39 -54.11 23.30 -5.18
CA LYS A 39 -54.16 24.06 -6.40
C LYS A 39 -54.68 25.48 -6.11
N LYS A 40 -53.86 26.49 -6.33
CA LYS A 40 -54.34 27.83 -6.62
C LYS A 40 -54.66 27.97 -8.10
N GLU A 41 -55.92 28.03 -8.37
CA GLU A 41 -56.48 28.43 -9.66
C GLU A 41 -56.03 29.87 -9.99
N ASN A 42 -55.62 30.06 -11.24
CA ASN A 42 -55.75 31.31 -11.94
C ASN A 42 -56.39 31.04 -13.29
N GLU A 43 -57.60 31.55 -13.36
CA GLU A 43 -58.43 31.61 -14.56
C GLU A 43 -57.78 32.39 -15.70
N THR A 44 -57.83 31.85 -16.91
CA THR A 44 -58.18 32.63 -18.10
C THR A 44 -58.82 31.69 -19.11
N ALA A 45 -60.06 32.07 -19.48
CA ALA A 45 -60.95 31.40 -20.39
C ALA A 45 -60.50 31.53 -21.84
N VAL A 46 -60.88 30.54 -22.68
CA VAL A 46 -61.52 30.68 -24.00
C VAL A 46 -61.96 29.28 -24.47
N ASP A 47 -63.24 29.10 -24.44
CA ASP A 47 -64.31 28.75 -25.38
C ASP A 47 -64.21 27.57 -26.37
N THR A 48 -65.27 26.76 -26.25
CA THR A 48 -66.11 26.02 -27.27
C THR A 48 -65.49 24.76 -27.91
N ASN A 49 -66.09 23.58 -27.83
CA ASN A 49 -67.43 23.15 -28.32
C ASN A 49 -67.80 21.73 -27.89
N VAL A 50 -69.04 21.56 -27.60
CA VAL A 50 -69.88 20.43 -27.34
C VAL A 50 -69.89 19.38 -28.43
N ILE A 51 -69.89 18.05 -28.06
CA ILE A 51 -70.84 17.09 -28.56
C ILE A 51 -71.07 16.00 -27.48
N LYS A 52 -72.30 15.85 -27.06
CA LYS A 52 -72.85 14.76 -26.26
C LYS A 52 -72.98 13.53 -27.17
N ASP A 53 -72.86 12.36 -26.61
CA ASP A 53 -73.92 11.35 -26.69
C ASP A 53 -73.69 10.22 -25.68
N ASP A 54 -74.83 9.83 -25.14
CA ASP A 54 -75.18 8.86 -24.13
C ASP A 54 -74.83 7.38 -24.53
N PHE A 55 -74.61 6.51 -23.59
CA PHE A 55 -75.47 5.41 -23.19
C PHE A 55 -74.74 4.38 -22.30
N ASN A 56 -75.17 4.35 -21.09
CA ASN A 56 -75.67 3.23 -20.24
C ASN A 56 -75.00 1.82 -20.33
N ASN A 57 -74.73 1.36 -19.10
CA ASN A 57 -74.92 0.03 -18.50
C ASN A 57 -73.74 -0.86 -18.17
N ASN A 58 -73.64 -1.01 -16.85
CA ASN A 58 -73.43 -2.23 -16.08
C ASN A 58 -72.33 -3.22 -16.58
N SER A 59 -71.30 -3.32 -15.82
CA SER A 59 -71.02 -4.53 -15.06
C SER A 59 -69.78 -4.38 -14.16
N LYS A 60 -69.84 -5.00 -13.02
CA LYS A 60 -68.74 -5.19 -12.10
C LYS A 60 -67.62 -5.92 -12.83
N ASP A 61 -66.53 -5.21 -13.10
CA ASP A 61 -65.28 -5.87 -13.47
C ASP A 61 -64.12 -5.25 -12.68
N SER A 62 -63.37 -6.11 -12.17
CA SER A 62 -62.35 -5.99 -11.14
C SER A 62 -61.28 -4.95 -11.52
N ILE A 63 -60.80 -4.32 -10.48
CA ILE A 63 -59.63 -3.41 -10.46
C ILE A 63 -58.36 -3.98 -11.17
N TYR A 64 -58.40 -5.29 -11.48
CA TYR A 64 -57.28 -5.97 -12.14
C TYR A 64 -57.19 -5.77 -13.68
N ASN A 65 -58.26 -5.30 -14.32
CA ASN A 65 -58.25 -5.12 -15.80
C ASN A 65 -57.81 -3.72 -16.26
N MET A 66 -57.44 -2.81 -15.35
CA MET A 66 -56.94 -1.49 -15.71
C MET A 66 -55.40 -1.41 -15.95
N GLN A 67 -54.67 -2.54 -15.76
CA GLN A 67 -53.20 -2.52 -15.86
C GLN A 67 -52.62 -3.09 -17.16
N THR A 68 -53.42 -3.49 -18.12
CA THR A 68 -52.91 -4.23 -19.30
C THR A 68 -52.90 -3.50 -20.63
N ASN A 69 -53.13 -2.19 -20.68
CA ASN A 69 -53.00 -1.46 -21.96
C ASN A 69 -52.37 -0.04 -21.82
N LYS A 70 -51.31 0.08 -21.02
CA LYS A 70 -50.32 1.11 -21.29
C LYS A 70 -49.17 0.43 -22.04
N ILE A 71 -49.05 0.73 -23.31
CA ILE A 71 -47.77 0.58 -24.02
C ILE A 71 -46.76 1.32 -23.16
N ILE A 72 -45.99 0.56 -22.41
CA ILE A 72 -44.80 1.09 -21.74
C ILE A 72 -43.84 1.34 -22.90
N GLU A 73 -43.84 2.58 -23.41
CA GLU A 73 -42.69 3.00 -24.22
C GLU A 73 -41.44 2.67 -23.39
N PRO A 74 -40.47 1.93 -23.94
CA PRO A 74 -39.25 1.67 -23.22
C PRO A 74 -38.69 3.04 -22.81
N ILE A 75 -38.44 3.23 -21.52
CA ILE A 75 -37.73 4.40 -21.03
C ILE A 75 -36.45 4.45 -21.87
N LYS A 76 -36.42 5.36 -22.84
CA LYS A 76 -35.19 5.67 -23.53
C LYS A 76 -34.30 6.28 -22.44
N PHE A 77 -33.36 5.50 -21.98
CA PHE A 77 -32.21 6.04 -21.23
C PHE A 77 -31.60 7.08 -22.14
N ASP A 78 -31.74 8.33 -21.77
CA ASP A 78 -31.14 9.45 -22.46
C ASP A 78 -29.62 9.24 -22.40
N GLN A 79 -29.05 8.71 -23.47
CA GLN A 79 -27.61 8.46 -23.58
C GLN A 79 -26.80 9.76 -23.54
N ASP A 80 -27.47 10.91 -23.68
CA ASP A 80 -26.84 12.23 -23.65
C ASP A 80 -26.62 12.78 -22.22
N LEU A 81 -27.15 12.15 -21.17
CA LEU A 81 -26.82 12.47 -19.78
C LEU A 81 -25.52 11.81 -19.29
N ASN A 82 -24.88 11.00 -20.11
CA ASN A 82 -23.48 10.63 -19.94
C ASN A 82 -22.56 11.74 -20.47
N SER A 83 -22.73 12.96 -20.00
CA SER A 83 -21.59 13.88 -19.96
C SER A 83 -20.49 13.11 -19.25
N LYS A 84 -19.39 12.78 -19.95
CA LYS A 84 -18.20 12.19 -19.33
C LYS A 84 -17.85 13.10 -18.16
N GLU A 85 -18.26 12.74 -16.94
CA GLU A 85 -17.79 13.43 -15.76
C GLU A 85 -16.28 13.39 -15.84
N ILE A 86 -15.67 14.52 -16.16
CA ILE A 86 -14.22 14.66 -16.15
C ILE A 86 -13.83 14.53 -14.68
N ARG A 87 -13.38 13.34 -14.32
CA ARG A 87 -12.98 13.03 -12.94
C ARG A 87 -11.53 13.45 -12.75
N ILE A 88 -11.36 14.38 -11.86
CA ILE A 88 -10.02 14.74 -11.37
C ILE A 88 -9.74 13.86 -10.16
N VAL A 89 -8.67 13.06 -10.25
CA VAL A 89 -8.30 12.09 -9.23
C VAL A 89 -6.87 12.38 -8.76
N GLY A 90 -6.72 12.78 -7.49
CA GLY A 90 -5.42 13.07 -6.90
C GLY A 90 -5.50 13.37 -5.40
N LEU A 91 -4.34 13.63 -4.80
CA LEU A 91 -4.19 13.99 -3.39
C LEU A 91 -3.82 15.47 -3.20
N TYR A 92 -3.00 16.00 -4.10
CA TYR A 92 -2.36 17.29 -3.96
C TYR A 92 -3.08 18.36 -4.77
N ASP A 93 -3.17 19.56 -4.21
CA ASP A 93 -3.65 20.72 -4.93
C ASP A 93 -2.55 21.21 -5.89
N PRO A 94 -2.85 21.38 -7.20
CA PRO A 94 -1.85 21.85 -8.15
C PRO A 94 -1.27 23.22 -7.78
N GLU A 95 -2.06 24.14 -7.27
CA GLU A 95 -1.63 25.51 -6.93
C GLU A 95 -0.60 25.52 -5.81
N GLU A 96 -0.72 24.63 -4.80
CA GLU A 96 0.24 24.52 -3.69
C GLU A 96 1.64 24.13 -4.16
N TYR A 97 1.73 23.42 -5.29
CA TYR A 97 2.99 22.92 -5.84
C TYR A 97 3.45 23.66 -7.10
N GLY A 98 2.79 24.78 -7.45
CA GLY A 98 3.11 25.53 -8.66
C GLY A 98 2.84 24.75 -9.96
N LEU A 99 1.90 23.80 -9.93
CA LEU A 99 1.48 23.00 -11.06
C LEU A 99 0.15 23.52 -11.60
N SER A 100 -0.22 23.11 -12.82
CA SER A 100 -1.51 23.44 -13.42
C SER A 100 -2.44 22.22 -13.40
N ILE A 101 -3.74 22.44 -13.30
CA ILE A 101 -4.76 21.40 -13.35
C ILE A 101 -4.77 20.66 -14.71
N ASP A 102 -4.28 21.30 -15.75
CA ASP A 102 -4.15 20.76 -17.11
C ASP A 102 -2.75 20.24 -17.45
N MET A 103 -1.88 20.07 -16.43
CA MET A 103 -0.47 19.69 -16.61
C MET A 103 -0.27 18.44 -17.47
N TRP A 104 -1.22 17.50 -17.47
CA TRP A 104 -1.15 16.28 -18.28
C TRP A 104 -2.00 16.36 -19.55
N ALA A 105 -3.02 17.23 -19.61
CA ALA A 105 -4.07 17.24 -20.62
C ALA A 105 -3.53 17.28 -22.07
N ASN A 106 -2.46 18.06 -22.30
CA ASN A 106 -1.86 18.23 -23.63
C ASN A 106 -0.65 17.31 -23.86
N SER A 107 -0.39 16.38 -22.95
CA SER A 107 0.73 15.45 -23.06
C SER A 107 0.37 14.24 -23.92
N ASP A 108 1.34 13.76 -24.72
CA ASP A 108 1.20 12.50 -25.44
C ASP A 108 1.37 11.30 -24.50
N GLY A 109 0.37 10.44 -24.41
CA GLY A 109 0.36 9.29 -23.54
C GLY A 109 1.45 8.27 -23.83
N LEU A 110 1.86 8.10 -25.10
CA LEU A 110 2.99 7.22 -25.44
C LEU A 110 4.31 7.75 -24.91
N VAL A 111 4.49 9.07 -24.92
CA VAL A 111 5.69 9.70 -24.35
C VAL A 111 5.70 9.53 -22.83
N ILE A 112 4.56 9.75 -22.16
CA ILE A 112 4.41 9.53 -20.72
C ILE A 112 4.73 8.08 -20.38
N LYS A 113 4.14 7.11 -21.08
CA LYS A 113 4.39 5.69 -20.89
C LYS A 113 5.88 5.36 -20.95
N ASN A 114 6.53 5.76 -22.04
CA ASN A 114 7.96 5.51 -22.23
C ASN A 114 8.85 6.15 -21.13
N LEU A 115 8.47 7.34 -20.65
CA LEU A 115 9.18 8.01 -19.55
C LEU A 115 8.98 7.28 -18.24
N LEU A 116 7.75 6.88 -17.89
CA LEU A 116 7.45 6.16 -16.66
C LEU A 116 8.11 4.78 -16.62
N GLU A 117 8.13 4.05 -17.74
CA GLU A 117 8.84 2.79 -17.86
C GLU A 117 10.35 2.96 -17.63
N LYS A 118 10.95 4.00 -18.23
CA LYS A 118 12.38 4.31 -17.99
C LYS A 118 12.65 4.68 -16.54
N ILE A 119 11.87 5.58 -15.96
CA ILE A 119 11.98 5.97 -14.54
C ILE A 119 11.78 4.75 -13.64
N GLY A 120 10.86 3.87 -14.03
CA GLY A 120 10.58 2.62 -13.34
C GLY A 120 11.79 1.70 -13.19
N ASN A 121 12.78 1.77 -14.07
CA ASN A 121 13.99 0.97 -14.02
C ASN A 121 15.08 1.53 -13.10
N PHE A 122 14.89 2.75 -12.56
CA PHE A 122 15.85 3.37 -11.66
C PHE A 122 15.40 3.28 -10.19
N SER A 123 16.38 3.16 -9.30
CA SER A 123 16.17 3.39 -7.87
C SER A 123 16.27 4.90 -7.62
N LEU A 124 15.14 5.56 -7.46
CA LEU A 124 15.08 6.99 -7.22
C LEU A 124 15.55 7.33 -5.80
N SER A 125 16.15 8.53 -5.65
CA SER A 125 16.38 9.09 -4.32
C SER A 125 15.04 9.45 -3.66
N LYS A 126 15.03 9.59 -2.33
CA LYS A 126 13.82 9.97 -1.58
C LYS A 126 13.18 11.25 -2.12
N ASP A 127 14.00 12.25 -2.44
CA ASP A 127 13.52 13.55 -2.97
C ASP A 127 12.92 13.38 -4.36
N ALA A 128 13.56 12.60 -5.24
CA ALA A 128 13.03 12.30 -6.57
C ALA A 128 11.72 11.50 -6.49
N SER A 129 11.62 10.53 -5.57
CA SER A 129 10.39 9.79 -5.32
C SER A 129 9.27 10.71 -4.83
N ASN A 130 9.58 11.68 -3.96
CA ASN A 130 8.59 12.67 -3.50
C ASN A 130 8.10 13.56 -4.63
N ILE A 131 8.99 14.04 -5.51
CA ILE A 131 8.62 14.84 -6.70
C ILE A 131 7.70 14.02 -7.60
N MET A 132 8.01 12.75 -7.83
CA MET A 132 7.16 11.86 -8.62
C MET A 132 5.81 11.62 -7.96
N ASN A 133 5.77 11.42 -6.64
CA ASN A 133 4.50 11.30 -5.90
C ASN A 133 3.63 12.54 -6.10
N ILE A 134 4.20 13.73 -5.96
CA ILE A 134 3.50 14.99 -6.20
C ILE A 134 2.99 15.05 -7.64
N SER A 135 3.85 14.80 -8.63
CA SER A 135 3.48 14.86 -10.05
C SER A 135 2.37 13.86 -10.41
N MET A 136 2.46 12.62 -9.93
CA MET A 136 1.48 11.56 -10.24
C MET A 136 0.17 11.72 -9.48
N LEU A 137 0.20 12.27 -8.27
CA LEU A 137 -0.96 12.36 -7.38
C LEU A 137 -1.54 13.77 -7.28
N THR A 138 -1.07 14.74 -8.05
CA THR A 138 -1.71 16.05 -8.15
C THR A 138 -3.07 15.93 -8.85
N ASN A 139 -4.03 16.69 -8.38
CA ASN A 139 -5.35 16.84 -8.99
C ASN A 139 -5.21 17.48 -10.36
N ALA A 140 -5.28 16.68 -11.41
CA ALA A 140 -5.09 17.14 -12.77
C ALA A 140 -5.90 16.31 -13.76
N TYR A 141 -6.25 16.90 -14.89
CA TYR A 141 -6.88 16.19 -16.00
C TYR A 141 -5.94 15.13 -16.58
N SER A 142 -6.50 13.98 -16.93
CA SER A 142 -5.74 12.93 -17.61
C SER A 142 -5.31 13.38 -19.00
N PRO A 143 -4.20 12.82 -19.56
CA PRO A 143 -3.81 13.04 -20.93
C PRO A 143 -4.94 12.63 -21.89
N ASN A 144 -5.12 13.39 -22.97
CA ASN A 144 -6.18 13.16 -23.95
C ASN A 144 -5.69 12.56 -25.29
N GLN A 145 -4.36 12.33 -25.43
CA GLN A 145 -3.75 11.83 -26.66
C GLN A 145 -3.04 10.49 -26.41
N ASN A 146 -3.30 9.50 -27.26
CA ASN A 146 -2.61 8.21 -27.30
C ASN A 146 -2.60 7.40 -25.98
N ILE A 147 -3.54 7.67 -25.08
CA ILE A 147 -3.74 6.94 -23.82
C ILE A 147 -5.19 7.13 -23.36
N THR A 148 -5.77 6.11 -22.76
CA THR A 148 -7.06 6.22 -22.11
C THR A 148 -6.91 6.70 -20.67
N GLU A 149 -7.97 7.26 -20.10
CA GLU A 149 -8.00 7.63 -18.67
C GLU A 149 -7.71 6.42 -17.80
N GLN A 150 -8.27 5.25 -18.12
CA GLN A 150 -8.05 4.01 -17.38
C GLN A 150 -6.58 3.58 -17.37
N GLU A 151 -5.92 3.59 -18.54
CA GLU A 151 -4.49 3.28 -18.62
C GLU A 151 -3.63 4.25 -17.81
N PHE A 152 -3.98 5.54 -17.80
CA PHE A 152 -3.25 6.52 -16.99
C PHE A 152 -3.44 6.27 -15.48
N LEU A 153 -4.64 5.85 -15.06
CA LEU A 153 -4.92 5.45 -13.68
C LEU A 153 -4.15 4.17 -13.30
N GLU A 154 -3.97 3.23 -14.22
CA GLU A 154 -3.14 2.03 -14.03
C GLU A 154 -1.68 2.40 -13.78
N TYR A 155 -1.10 3.34 -14.56
CA TYR A 155 0.25 3.83 -14.29
C TYR A 155 0.42 4.47 -12.90
N LYS A 156 -0.60 5.20 -12.43
CA LYS A 156 -0.60 5.73 -11.04
C LYS A 156 -0.59 4.59 -10.03
N SER A 157 -1.38 3.54 -10.27
CA SER A 157 -1.42 2.35 -9.41
C SER A 157 -0.07 1.63 -9.37
N ASP A 158 0.53 1.37 -10.53
CA ASP A 158 1.83 0.70 -10.64
C ASP A 158 2.93 1.48 -9.92
N TRP A 159 2.92 2.81 -10.08
CA TRP A 159 3.84 3.68 -9.36
C TRP A 159 3.69 3.56 -7.84
N LEU A 160 2.46 3.60 -7.33
CA LEU A 160 2.16 3.52 -5.91
C LEU A 160 2.52 2.14 -5.34
N ILE A 161 2.19 1.06 -6.04
CA ILE A 161 2.52 -0.30 -5.65
C ILE A 161 4.04 -0.48 -5.57
N LYS A 162 4.77 0.01 -6.58
CA LYS A 162 6.22 -0.07 -6.61
C LYS A 162 6.90 0.64 -5.44
N ASN A 163 6.38 1.78 -5.03
CA ASN A 163 6.91 2.53 -3.89
C ASN A 163 6.44 1.98 -2.54
N SER A 164 5.45 1.08 -2.53
CA SER A 164 4.95 0.35 -1.34
C SER A 164 4.60 1.24 -0.14
N ASN A 165 4.24 2.51 -0.37
CA ASN A 165 3.79 3.42 0.69
C ASN A 165 2.30 3.23 0.95
N LEU A 166 1.95 2.36 1.89
CA LEU A 166 0.57 1.99 2.17
C LEU A 166 -0.29 3.16 2.67
N GLU A 167 0.27 4.05 3.46
CA GLU A 167 -0.46 5.23 3.96
C GLU A 167 -0.86 6.16 2.81
N LEU A 168 0.06 6.41 1.89
CA LEU A 168 -0.21 7.23 0.71
C LEU A 168 -1.25 6.58 -0.21
N ILE A 169 -1.20 5.25 -0.38
CA ILE A 169 -2.20 4.49 -1.16
C ILE A 169 -3.58 4.59 -0.48
N GLU A 170 -3.63 4.40 0.83
CA GLU A 170 -4.86 4.49 1.62
C GLU A 170 -5.50 5.88 1.47
N ASP A 171 -4.72 6.95 1.68
CA ASP A 171 -5.20 8.32 1.53
C ASP A 171 -5.71 8.61 0.12
N TYR A 172 -4.99 8.15 -0.90
CA TYR A 172 -5.38 8.34 -2.30
C TYR A 172 -6.71 7.66 -2.63
N LEU A 173 -6.90 6.41 -2.21
CA LEU A 173 -8.11 5.65 -2.47
C LEU A 173 -9.31 6.19 -1.68
N ILE A 174 -9.11 6.57 -0.42
CA ILE A 174 -10.17 7.06 0.46
C ILE A 174 -10.64 8.45 0.03
N LYS A 175 -9.72 9.38 -0.17
CA LYS A 175 -10.06 10.76 -0.54
C LYS A 175 -10.88 10.84 -1.82
N ASN A 176 -10.58 9.99 -2.78
CA ASN A 176 -11.22 10.01 -4.08
C ASN A 176 -12.38 9.02 -4.22
N GLN A 177 -12.61 8.14 -3.23
CA GLN A 177 -13.63 7.08 -3.27
C GLN A 177 -13.56 6.23 -4.57
N ILE A 178 -12.36 5.82 -4.95
CA ILE A 178 -12.05 5.24 -6.26
C ILE A 178 -11.77 3.74 -6.23
N VAL A 179 -12.28 3.02 -5.24
CA VAL A 179 -12.14 1.56 -5.14
C VAL A 179 -12.45 0.84 -6.46
N ASN A 180 -13.53 1.25 -7.14
CA ASN A 180 -13.94 0.65 -8.42
C ASN A 180 -13.09 1.08 -9.62
N LEU A 181 -12.38 2.20 -9.53
CA LEU A 181 -11.50 2.69 -10.60
C LEU A 181 -10.10 2.10 -10.50
N HIS A 182 -9.68 1.72 -9.30
CA HIS A 182 -8.37 1.15 -9.01
C HIS A 182 -8.48 -0.19 -8.27
N PRO A 183 -9.13 -1.20 -8.85
CA PRO A 183 -9.30 -2.49 -8.16
C PRO A 183 -7.96 -3.14 -7.79
N GLU A 184 -6.98 -3.15 -8.69
CA GLU A 184 -5.65 -3.72 -8.45
C GLU A 184 -4.93 -3.04 -7.27
N LEU A 185 -4.93 -1.71 -7.23
CA LEU A 185 -4.34 -0.94 -6.13
C LEU A 185 -5.04 -1.20 -4.81
N THR A 186 -6.38 -1.34 -4.85
CA THR A 186 -7.17 -1.64 -3.66
C THR A 186 -6.89 -3.06 -3.17
N ILE A 187 -6.81 -4.06 -4.07
CA ILE A 187 -6.41 -5.43 -3.76
C ILE A 187 -5.03 -5.44 -3.10
N TYR A 188 -4.06 -4.76 -3.72
CA TYR A 188 -2.71 -4.66 -3.14
C TYR A 188 -2.72 -4.10 -1.70
N LEU A 189 -3.51 -3.05 -1.45
CA LEU A 189 -3.62 -2.43 -0.12
C LEU A 189 -4.21 -3.40 0.91
N VAL A 190 -5.41 -3.96 0.62
CA VAL A 190 -6.13 -4.81 1.57
C VAL A 190 -5.38 -6.10 1.85
N ASP A 191 -4.80 -6.72 0.81
CA ASP A 191 -4.01 -7.94 0.92
C ASP A 191 -2.71 -7.72 1.71
N THR A 192 -2.04 -6.59 1.48
CA THR A 192 -0.84 -6.25 2.25
C THR A 192 -1.16 -6.02 3.72
N TYR A 193 -2.25 -5.34 4.06
CA TYR A 193 -2.67 -5.20 5.47
C TYR A 193 -3.10 -6.53 6.07
N LEU A 194 -3.87 -7.35 5.34
CA LEU A 194 -4.29 -8.66 5.81
C LEU A 194 -3.09 -9.59 6.04
N SER A 195 -2.10 -9.58 5.13
CA SER A 195 -0.86 -10.35 5.29
C SER A 195 -0.05 -9.96 6.53
N ARG A 196 -0.26 -8.76 7.06
CA ARG A 196 0.30 -8.29 8.34
C ARG A 196 -0.61 -8.56 9.54
N SER A 197 -1.64 -9.37 9.36
CA SER A 197 -2.68 -9.65 10.36
C SER A 197 -3.43 -8.39 10.87
N ASN A 198 -3.39 -7.30 10.08
CA ASN A 198 -4.05 -6.05 10.42
C ASN A 198 -5.43 -5.93 9.74
N ILE A 199 -6.39 -6.72 10.26
CA ILE A 199 -7.76 -6.80 9.73
C ILE A 199 -8.44 -5.42 9.77
N LYS A 200 -8.23 -4.66 10.84
CA LYS A 200 -8.84 -3.35 10.99
C LYS A 200 -8.47 -2.42 9.84
N LYS A 201 -7.19 -2.32 9.51
CA LYS A 201 -6.68 -1.50 8.41
C LYS A 201 -7.13 -2.01 7.05
N SER A 202 -7.13 -3.33 6.84
CA SER A 202 -7.61 -3.89 5.57
C SER A 202 -9.10 -3.62 5.32
N CYS A 203 -9.90 -3.50 6.37
CA CYS A 203 -11.34 -3.21 6.26
C CYS A 203 -11.69 -1.71 6.23
N GLU A 204 -10.76 -0.82 6.61
CA GLU A 204 -11.06 0.61 6.75
C GLU A 204 -11.50 1.26 5.44
N ILE A 205 -10.91 0.85 4.30
CA ILE A 205 -11.25 1.39 2.99
C ILE A 205 -12.72 1.15 2.60
N PHE A 206 -13.27 0.01 3.00
CA PHE A 206 -14.65 -0.34 2.68
C PHE A 206 -15.65 0.46 3.52
N SER A 207 -15.31 0.78 4.76
CA SER A 207 -16.18 1.58 5.65
C SER A 207 -16.39 3.01 5.15
N LYS A 208 -15.47 3.53 4.34
CA LYS A 208 -15.50 4.88 3.76
C LYS A 208 -16.00 4.90 2.32
N ASN A 209 -16.21 3.74 1.69
CA ASN A 209 -16.72 3.63 0.34
C ASN A 209 -18.25 3.65 0.32
N THR A 210 -18.84 4.56 -0.44
CA THR A 210 -20.31 4.73 -0.52
C THR A 210 -20.93 4.06 -1.75
N LYS A 211 -20.10 3.61 -2.71
CA LYS A 211 -20.56 3.01 -3.96
C LYS A 211 -20.50 1.49 -3.90
N PRO A 212 -21.43 0.78 -4.57
CA PRO A 212 -21.35 -0.68 -4.68
C PRO A 212 -20.02 -1.13 -5.30
N ILE A 213 -19.43 -2.17 -4.75
CA ILE A 213 -18.14 -2.71 -5.20
C ILE A 213 -18.38 -3.66 -6.37
N LYS A 214 -17.75 -3.38 -7.52
CA LYS A 214 -17.94 -4.15 -8.74
C LYS A 214 -17.01 -5.37 -8.83
N ASN A 215 -15.77 -5.24 -8.34
CA ASN A 215 -14.79 -6.32 -8.36
C ASN A 215 -15.21 -7.45 -7.38
N ASP A 216 -15.24 -8.69 -7.86
CA ASP A 216 -15.73 -9.83 -7.07
C ASP A 216 -14.88 -10.12 -5.84
N TYR A 217 -13.58 -10.08 -5.96
CA TYR A 217 -12.68 -10.29 -4.83
C TYR A 217 -12.85 -9.22 -3.75
N LEU A 218 -12.86 -7.94 -4.14
CA LEU A 218 -13.07 -6.84 -3.21
C LEU A 218 -14.46 -6.86 -2.59
N SER A 219 -15.46 -7.36 -3.31
CA SER A 219 -16.80 -7.52 -2.77
C SER A 219 -16.87 -8.65 -1.72
N LYS A 220 -16.20 -9.79 -1.95
CA LYS A 220 -16.00 -10.84 -0.94
C LYS A 220 -15.30 -10.28 0.29
N PHE A 221 -14.25 -9.51 0.08
CA PHE A 221 -13.49 -8.88 1.16
C PHE A 221 -14.35 -7.91 1.99
N ASN A 222 -15.12 -7.05 1.32
CA ASN A 222 -16.06 -6.13 1.98
C ASN A 222 -17.10 -6.88 2.82
N LEU A 223 -17.69 -7.95 2.29
CA LEU A 223 -18.65 -8.79 3.00
C LEU A 223 -18.02 -9.37 4.28
N TYR A 224 -16.81 -9.91 4.19
CA TYR A 224 -16.07 -10.36 5.36
C TYR A 224 -15.85 -9.22 6.37
N CYS A 225 -15.51 -8.03 5.90
CA CYS A 225 -15.33 -6.85 6.77
C CYS A 225 -16.62 -6.46 7.49
N LEU A 226 -17.78 -6.53 6.83
CA LEU A 226 -19.07 -6.26 7.44
C LEU A 226 -19.38 -7.27 8.58
N ILE A 227 -19.12 -8.55 8.36
CA ILE A 227 -19.24 -9.58 9.40
C ILE A 227 -18.33 -9.28 10.58
N ASN A 228 -17.07 -8.92 10.29
CA ASN A 228 -16.09 -8.59 11.34
C ASN A 228 -16.46 -7.34 12.16
N TYR A 229 -17.26 -6.43 11.58
CA TYR A 229 -17.85 -5.28 12.28
C TYR A 229 -19.22 -5.56 12.93
N GLY A 230 -19.71 -6.80 12.88
CA GLY A 230 -21.01 -7.18 13.43
C GLY A 230 -22.23 -6.73 12.61
N LYS A 231 -22.02 -6.30 11.35
CA LYS A 231 -23.06 -5.87 10.41
C LYS A 231 -23.58 -7.05 9.57
N ASN A 232 -24.03 -8.09 10.25
CA ASN A 232 -24.41 -9.36 9.61
C ASN A 232 -25.57 -9.22 8.62
N GLU A 233 -26.54 -8.35 8.90
CA GLU A 233 -27.69 -8.12 8.02
C GLU A 233 -27.27 -7.50 6.68
N GLU A 234 -26.38 -6.47 6.73
CA GLU A 234 -25.83 -5.85 5.53
C GLU A 234 -24.99 -6.85 4.72
N ALA A 235 -24.19 -7.66 5.40
CA ALA A 235 -23.37 -8.70 4.78
C ALA A 235 -24.23 -9.77 4.09
N GLN A 236 -25.29 -10.23 4.74
CA GLN A 236 -26.21 -11.21 4.19
C GLN A 236 -26.90 -10.66 2.93
N LEU A 237 -27.40 -9.42 2.99
CA LEU A 237 -28.03 -8.79 1.83
C LEU A 237 -27.10 -8.73 0.61
N ILE A 238 -25.82 -8.40 0.82
CA ILE A 238 -24.82 -8.37 -0.26
C ILE A 238 -24.59 -9.78 -0.82
N LEU A 239 -24.52 -10.80 0.06
CA LEU A 239 -24.32 -12.18 -0.38
C LEU A 239 -25.50 -12.67 -1.22
N ASP A 240 -26.73 -12.42 -0.76
CA ASP A 240 -27.95 -12.83 -1.45
C ASP A 240 -28.06 -12.16 -2.82
N LEU A 241 -27.82 -10.85 -2.87
CA LEU A 241 -27.81 -10.10 -4.14
C LEU A 241 -26.76 -10.65 -5.11
N LYS A 242 -25.58 -10.99 -4.63
CA LYS A 242 -24.53 -11.59 -5.46
C LYS A 242 -24.93 -12.97 -6.00
N LYS A 243 -25.58 -13.79 -5.18
CA LYS A 243 -26.11 -15.09 -5.61
C LYS A 243 -27.17 -14.95 -6.70
N GLU A 244 -28.07 -13.98 -6.57
CA GLU A 244 -29.04 -13.65 -7.61
C GLU A 244 -28.37 -13.22 -8.93
N LEU A 245 -27.20 -12.58 -8.85
CA LEU A 245 -26.39 -12.20 -10.01
C LEU A 245 -25.50 -13.33 -10.55
N GLY A 246 -25.62 -14.55 -10.01
CA GLY A 246 -24.91 -15.74 -10.48
C GLY A 246 -23.55 -16.00 -9.82
N PHE A 247 -23.25 -15.36 -8.69
CA PHE A 247 -22.05 -15.67 -7.90
C PHE A 247 -22.13 -17.10 -7.35
N GLN A 248 -21.07 -17.88 -7.56
CA GLN A 248 -20.90 -19.25 -7.09
C GLN A 248 -19.45 -19.43 -6.60
N ASP A 249 -19.28 -19.64 -5.32
CA ASP A 249 -17.99 -19.94 -4.68
C ASP A 249 -18.24 -20.75 -3.42
N ASP A 250 -18.34 -22.07 -3.59
CA ASP A 250 -18.68 -23.01 -2.52
C ASP A 250 -17.72 -22.95 -1.34
N TYR A 251 -16.43 -22.72 -1.61
CA TYR A 251 -15.41 -22.59 -0.57
C TYR A 251 -15.67 -21.35 0.29
N TYR A 252 -15.81 -20.20 -0.34
CA TYR A 252 -16.06 -18.93 0.33
C TYR A 252 -17.38 -18.95 1.08
N GLU A 253 -18.45 -19.44 0.44
CA GLU A 253 -19.78 -19.50 1.05
C GLU A 253 -19.82 -20.40 2.29
N ASN A 254 -19.13 -21.53 2.27
CA ASN A 254 -19.03 -22.40 3.44
C ASN A 254 -18.38 -21.68 4.62
N LYS A 255 -17.25 -20.98 4.38
CA LYS A 255 -16.54 -20.24 5.42
C LYS A 255 -17.39 -19.08 5.99
N ILE A 256 -18.09 -18.36 5.12
CA ILE A 256 -18.96 -17.24 5.51
C ILE A 256 -20.19 -17.73 6.29
N ASN A 257 -20.82 -18.83 5.88
CA ASN A 257 -21.96 -19.43 6.60
C ASN A 257 -21.58 -19.85 8.03
N TYR A 258 -20.35 -20.32 8.23
CA TYR A 258 -19.83 -20.59 9.57
C TYR A 258 -19.70 -19.29 10.39
N LEU A 259 -19.17 -18.21 9.78
CA LEU A 259 -19.03 -16.92 10.46
C LEU A 259 -20.38 -16.26 10.77
N PHE A 260 -21.42 -16.52 9.98
CA PHE A 260 -22.80 -16.13 10.30
C PHE A 260 -23.42 -16.99 11.40
N GLY A 261 -22.84 -18.13 11.72
CA GLY A 261 -23.40 -19.10 12.66
C GLY A 261 -24.53 -19.99 12.07
N TYR A 262 -24.62 -20.09 10.75
CA TYR A 262 -25.62 -20.93 10.06
C TYR A 262 -25.22 -22.41 10.01
N ILE A 263 -23.95 -22.70 10.15
CA ILE A 263 -23.39 -24.05 10.23
C ILE A 263 -22.50 -24.18 11.47
N GLU A 264 -22.47 -25.34 12.09
CA GLU A 264 -21.71 -25.60 13.32
C GLU A 264 -20.19 -25.79 13.02
N GLU A 265 -19.87 -26.39 11.88
CA GLU A 265 -18.50 -26.67 11.47
C GLU A 265 -18.26 -26.18 10.02
N ALA A 266 -17.17 -25.51 9.82
CA ALA A 266 -16.71 -25.14 8.48
C ALA A 266 -15.88 -26.28 7.86
N ASN A 267 -15.85 -26.33 6.53
CA ASN A 267 -14.92 -27.18 5.80
C ASN A 267 -13.48 -26.90 6.27
N LYS A 268 -12.69 -27.94 6.53
CA LYS A 268 -11.28 -27.84 6.96
C LYS A 268 -10.31 -27.60 5.82
N GLU A 269 -10.77 -27.51 4.59
CA GLU A 269 -9.95 -27.22 3.42
C GLU A 269 -9.25 -25.86 3.58
N ILE A 270 -7.95 -25.83 3.17
CA ILE A 270 -7.11 -24.63 3.17
C ILE A 270 -6.82 -24.27 1.72
N SER A 271 -7.27 -23.09 1.30
CA SER A 271 -6.98 -22.54 -0.02
C SER A 271 -5.86 -21.51 0.05
N GLU A 272 -4.87 -21.63 -0.86
CA GLU A 272 -3.80 -20.66 -1.05
C GLU A 272 -4.05 -19.73 -2.25
N ASN A 273 -5.24 -19.79 -2.87
CA ASN A 273 -5.57 -19.01 -4.07
C ASN A 273 -5.52 -17.51 -3.80
N THR A 274 -6.06 -17.09 -2.65
CA THR A 274 -6.01 -15.70 -2.22
C THR A 274 -5.67 -15.61 -0.73
N ILE A 275 -5.15 -14.46 -0.30
CA ILE A 275 -4.87 -14.24 1.13
C ILE A 275 -6.16 -14.20 1.96
N LEU A 276 -7.29 -13.77 1.37
CA LEU A 276 -8.59 -13.79 2.02
C LEU A 276 -9.06 -15.22 2.26
N ASP A 277 -8.97 -16.10 1.27
CA ASP A 277 -9.35 -17.51 1.40
C ASP A 277 -8.52 -18.21 2.48
N PHE A 278 -7.22 -17.95 2.48
CA PHE A 278 -6.31 -18.48 3.49
C PHE A 278 -6.64 -17.96 4.90
N HIS A 279 -6.92 -16.67 5.00
CA HIS A 279 -7.34 -16.05 6.26
C HIS A 279 -8.66 -16.65 6.77
N LEU A 280 -9.64 -16.87 5.88
CA LEU A 280 -10.91 -17.50 6.22
C LEU A 280 -10.71 -18.95 6.71
N ALA A 281 -9.82 -19.72 6.08
CA ALA A 281 -9.46 -21.05 6.56
C ALA A 281 -8.95 -21.01 8.01
N HIS A 282 -8.05 -20.08 8.31
CA HIS A 282 -7.52 -19.89 9.66
C HIS A 282 -8.61 -19.47 10.66
N ARG A 283 -9.50 -18.54 10.28
CA ARG A 283 -10.54 -18.00 11.17
C ARG A 283 -11.67 -18.98 11.47
N THR A 284 -11.91 -19.94 10.59
CA THR A 284 -13.03 -20.90 10.69
C THR A 284 -12.59 -22.28 11.13
N ASN A 285 -11.31 -22.51 11.34
CA ASN A 285 -10.78 -23.80 11.81
C ASN A 285 -9.99 -23.61 13.11
N PRO A 286 -10.53 -24.02 14.28
CA PRO A 286 -9.81 -23.96 15.55
C PRO A 286 -8.52 -24.78 15.59
N GLU A 287 -8.46 -25.86 14.79
CA GLU A 287 -7.31 -26.75 14.68
C GLU A 287 -6.43 -26.42 13.47
N PHE A 288 -6.44 -25.14 13.04
CA PHE A 288 -5.68 -24.73 11.86
C PHE A 288 -4.20 -25.03 12.00
N SER A 289 -3.68 -25.83 11.06
CA SER A 289 -2.26 -26.13 10.91
C SER A 289 -1.90 -26.08 9.44
N PHE A 290 -0.83 -25.36 9.09
CA PHE A 290 -0.35 -25.22 7.73
C PHE A 290 1.18 -25.17 7.72
N GLU A 291 1.79 -26.03 6.90
CA GLU A 291 3.24 -26.04 6.66
C GLU A 291 3.54 -25.38 5.32
N PRO A 292 4.13 -24.17 5.32
CA PRO A 292 4.47 -23.50 4.06
C PRO A 292 5.64 -24.21 3.38
N ASN A 293 5.64 -24.16 2.05
CA ASN A 293 6.68 -24.70 1.19
C ASN A 293 7.21 -23.63 0.21
N GLU A 294 8.12 -24.03 -0.70
CA GLU A 294 8.71 -23.08 -1.65
C GLU A 294 7.71 -22.44 -2.63
N SER A 295 6.59 -23.12 -2.91
CA SER A 295 5.55 -22.61 -3.81
C SER A 295 4.53 -21.72 -3.11
N THR A 296 4.52 -21.69 -1.79
CA THR A 296 3.59 -20.86 -0.99
C THR A 296 3.78 -19.39 -1.29
N PRO A 297 2.69 -18.65 -1.62
CA PRO A 297 2.75 -17.23 -1.94
C PRO A 297 3.36 -16.37 -0.84
N LYS A 298 4.11 -15.33 -1.22
CA LYS A 298 4.78 -14.40 -0.27
C LYS A 298 3.82 -13.74 0.73
N LEU A 299 2.59 -13.44 0.32
CA LEU A 299 1.58 -12.86 1.21
C LEU A 299 1.16 -13.83 2.31
N ILE A 300 1.04 -15.12 1.98
CA ILE A 300 0.72 -16.19 2.95
C ILE A 300 1.87 -16.37 3.93
N TRP A 301 3.12 -16.36 3.47
CA TRP A 301 4.29 -16.37 4.35
C TRP A 301 4.27 -15.23 5.35
N LYS A 302 3.99 -14.01 4.88
CA LYS A 302 3.86 -12.83 5.76
C LYS A 302 2.73 -12.98 6.76
N TYR A 303 1.59 -13.51 6.30
CA TYR A 303 0.44 -13.77 7.15
C TYR A 303 0.75 -14.77 8.27
N LEU A 304 1.37 -15.90 7.93
CA LEU A 304 1.78 -16.92 8.87
C LEU A 304 2.73 -16.35 9.94
N SER A 305 3.71 -15.57 9.51
CA SER A 305 4.64 -14.89 10.40
C SER A 305 3.93 -13.87 11.30
N ALA A 306 3.09 -13.01 10.74
CA ALA A 306 2.37 -11.97 11.48
C ALA A 306 1.31 -12.53 12.45
N SER A 307 0.75 -13.69 12.13
CA SER A 307 -0.26 -14.39 12.94
C SER A 307 0.33 -15.42 13.92
N ASN A 308 1.67 -15.52 14.02
CA ASN A 308 2.40 -16.51 14.84
C ASN A 308 2.02 -17.98 14.52
N LEU A 309 1.71 -18.26 13.26
CA LEU A 309 1.33 -19.59 12.77
C LEU A 309 2.51 -20.39 12.20
N LEU A 310 3.67 -19.76 12.05
CA LEU A 310 4.91 -20.47 11.72
C LEU A 310 5.39 -21.25 12.93
N TYR A 311 5.95 -22.41 12.69
CA TYR A 311 6.59 -23.19 13.75
C TYR A 311 7.52 -22.31 14.55
N ASN A 312 7.43 -22.42 15.86
CA ASN A 312 8.42 -21.81 16.72
C ASN A 312 9.78 -22.41 16.34
N ILE A 313 10.75 -21.58 15.99
CA ILE A 313 12.13 -21.97 15.67
C ILE A 313 12.71 -22.92 16.73
N LYS A 314 12.22 -22.84 17.98
CA LYS A 314 12.62 -23.74 19.06
C LYS A 314 12.26 -25.19 18.79
N ASP A 315 11.24 -25.45 18.00
CA ASP A 315 10.69 -26.78 17.72
C ASP A 315 11.28 -27.42 16.46
N ILE A 316 12.04 -26.65 15.64
CA ILE A 316 12.76 -27.19 14.50
C ILE A 316 14.02 -27.91 15.00
N GLU A 317 14.15 -29.19 14.63
CA GLU A 317 15.37 -29.95 14.91
C GLU A 317 16.51 -29.52 13.97
N ILE A 318 17.74 -29.53 14.48
CA ILE A 318 18.95 -29.15 13.70
C ILE A 318 19.15 -30.09 12.50
N THR A 319 18.62 -31.29 12.58
CA THR A 319 18.70 -32.33 11.53
C THR A 319 17.72 -32.12 10.38
N ASP A 320 16.70 -31.25 10.57
CA ASP A 320 15.67 -31.01 9.56
C ASP A 320 16.12 -29.92 8.58
N THR A 321 17.02 -30.31 7.69
CA THR A 321 17.67 -29.41 6.71
C THR A 321 16.68 -28.71 5.78
N ASP A 322 15.58 -29.37 5.39
CA ASP A 322 14.61 -28.83 4.45
C ASP A 322 13.79 -27.70 5.10
N LYS A 323 13.37 -27.89 6.36
CA LYS A 323 12.68 -26.83 7.10
C LYS A 323 13.60 -25.63 7.39
N ILE A 324 14.87 -25.89 7.68
CA ILE A 324 15.86 -24.81 7.90
C ILE A 324 16.08 -24.04 6.60
N TYR A 325 16.22 -24.72 5.47
CA TYR A 325 16.38 -24.08 4.16
C TYR A 325 15.15 -23.20 3.82
N THR A 326 13.95 -23.75 4.04
CA THR A 326 12.71 -23.01 3.85
C THR A 326 12.65 -21.77 4.74
N LEU A 327 13.12 -21.87 5.99
CA LEU A 327 13.22 -20.76 6.92
C LEU A 327 14.21 -19.68 6.44
N GLU A 328 15.42 -20.09 6.00
CA GLU A 328 16.42 -19.17 5.44
C GLU A 328 15.86 -18.39 4.24
N LYS A 329 15.11 -19.07 3.38
CA LYS A 329 14.45 -18.44 2.23
C LYS A 329 13.35 -17.45 2.66
N ALA A 330 12.54 -17.82 3.67
CA ALA A 330 11.54 -16.93 4.23
C ALA A 330 12.16 -15.68 4.86
N VAL A 331 13.32 -15.81 5.52
CA VAL A 331 14.08 -14.67 6.06
C VAL A 331 14.63 -13.81 4.94
N ASN A 332 15.21 -14.42 3.90
CA ASN A 332 15.69 -13.69 2.72
C ASN A 332 14.58 -12.83 2.07
N ASP A 333 13.39 -13.38 1.96
CA ASP A 333 12.23 -12.72 1.38
C ASP A 333 11.55 -11.72 2.34
N LYS A 334 12.15 -11.49 3.53
CA LYS A 334 11.63 -10.62 4.62
C LYS A 334 10.24 -11.04 5.13
N ASN A 335 9.95 -12.32 5.06
CA ASN A 335 8.69 -12.91 5.54
C ASN A 335 8.82 -13.48 6.95
N TYR A 336 10.04 -13.66 7.44
CA TYR A 336 10.35 -14.13 8.79
C TYR A 336 11.47 -13.32 9.43
N SER A 337 11.60 -13.40 10.76
CA SER A 337 12.57 -12.63 11.55
C SER A 337 14.01 -13.11 11.31
N GLU A 338 14.88 -12.22 10.85
CA GLU A 338 16.31 -12.47 10.69
C GLU A 338 16.96 -12.80 12.05
N LYS A 339 16.56 -12.08 13.12
CA LYS A 339 17.07 -12.32 14.47
C LYS A 339 16.82 -13.77 14.93
N ASP A 340 15.63 -14.31 14.66
CA ASP A 340 15.26 -15.65 15.12
C ASP A 340 16.03 -16.74 14.35
N LEU A 341 16.34 -16.51 13.06
CA LEU A 341 17.23 -17.39 12.29
C LEU A 341 18.63 -17.45 12.93
N PHE A 342 19.18 -16.29 13.31
CA PHE A 342 20.54 -16.27 13.91
C PHE A 342 20.55 -16.81 15.34
N GLU A 343 19.47 -16.70 16.10
CA GLU A 343 19.32 -17.43 17.37
C GLU A 343 19.28 -18.95 17.13
N PHE A 344 18.65 -19.39 16.06
CA PHE A 344 18.66 -20.81 15.67
C PHE A 344 20.07 -21.28 15.27
N TYR A 345 20.84 -20.49 14.52
CA TYR A 345 22.24 -20.84 14.17
C TYR A 345 23.13 -21.02 15.40
N LYS A 346 22.85 -20.39 16.53
CA LYS A 346 23.59 -20.60 17.79
C LYS A 346 23.38 -21.98 18.40
N LYS A 347 22.32 -22.70 18.01
CA LYS A 347 22.06 -24.06 18.52
C LYS A 347 22.95 -25.13 17.92
N PHE A 348 23.56 -24.88 16.76
CA PHE A 348 24.48 -25.81 16.14
C PHE A 348 25.72 -26.03 17.03
N GLN A 349 26.16 -27.27 17.13
CA GLN A 349 27.29 -27.63 17.97
C GLN A 349 28.54 -27.87 17.12
N PHE A 350 29.59 -27.10 17.38
CA PHE A 350 30.87 -27.22 16.71
C PHE A 350 31.96 -27.43 17.74
N ASN A 351 32.93 -28.28 17.38
CA ASN A 351 34.10 -28.47 18.25
C ASN A 351 35.09 -27.29 18.14
N ILE A 352 35.99 -27.17 19.08
CA ILE A 352 36.94 -26.05 19.17
C ILE A 352 37.81 -25.97 17.91
N ASN A 353 38.21 -27.11 17.31
CA ASN A 353 39.04 -27.12 16.12
C ASN A 353 38.28 -26.59 14.90
N GLN A 354 36.98 -26.91 14.76
CA GLN A 354 36.13 -26.35 13.71
C GLN A 354 35.98 -24.84 13.87
N LEU A 355 35.73 -24.34 15.08
CA LEU A 355 35.63 -22.93 15.37
C LEU A 355 36.94 -22.16 15.12
N LEU A 356 38.09 -22.72 15.52
CA LEU A 356 39.38 -22.07 15.29
C LEU A 356 39.74 -22.03 13.80
N ASN A 357 39.44 -23.09 13.05
CA ASN A 357 39.74 -23.25 11.63
C ASN A 357 38.49 -22.99 10.73
N ALA A 358 37.53 -22.22 11.22
CA ALA A 358 36.23 -22.04 10.56
C ALA A 358 36.34 -21.61 9.09
N LYS A 359 37.40 -20.87 8.71
CA LYS A 359 37.66 -20.39 7.35
C LYS A 359 37.89 -21.53 6.34
N GLU A 360 38.38 -22.67 6.80
CA GLU A 360 38.55 -23.86 5.95
C GLU A 360 37.47 -24.90 6.24
N ALA A 361 37.08 -25.07 7.51
CA ALA A 361 36.13 -26.08 7.94
C ALA A 361 34.74 -25.91 7.30
N PHE A 362 34.27 -24.67 7.09
CA PHE A 362 32.93 -24.42 6.51
C PHE A 362 32.80 -24.97 5.10
N LYS A 363 33.90 -25.10 4.34
CA LYS A 363 33.91 -25.57 2.95
C LYS A 363 33.57 -27.07 2.81
N SER A 364 33.81 -27.83 3.89
CA SER A 364 33.55 -29.28 3.95
C SER A 364 32.24 -29.65 4.65
N LEU A 365 31.53 -28.66 5.17
CA LEU A 365 30.22 -28.82 5.83
C LEU A 365 29.07 -28.55 4.85
N PRO A 366 27.88 -29.10 5.11
CA PRO A 366 26.66 -28.67 4.43
C PRO A 366 26.47 -27.16 4.52
N SER A 367 25.85 -26.55 3.51
CA SER A 367 25.71 -25.05 3.41
C SER A 367 25.16 -24.41 4.67
N ILE A 368 24.11 -24.98 5.27
CA ILE A 368 23.48 -24.48 6.50
C ILE A 368 24.46 -24.53 7.67
N GLU A 369 25.10 -25.69 7.89
CA GLU A 369 26.08 -25.83 8.97
C GLU A 369 27.30 -24.93 8.75
N GLY A 370 27.74 -24.77 7.52
CA GLY A 370 28.82 -23.86 7.15
C GLY A 370 28.50 -22.41 7.49
N ARG A 371 27.26 -21.94 7.23
CA ARG A 371 26.79 -20.61 7.62
C ARG A 371 26.73 -20.46 9.13
N ALA A 372 26.19 -21.44 9.83
CA ALA A 372 26.11 -21.43 11.29
C ALA A 372 27.50 -21.39 11.94
N LEU A 373 28.47 -22.18 11.43
CA LEU A 373 29.85 -22.18 11.90
C LEU A 373 30.52 -20.80 11.71
N LEU A 374 30.43 -20.24 10.53
CA LEU A 374 30.99 -18.91 10.23
C LEU A 374 30.36 -17.83 11.09
N TYR A 375 29.03 -17.88 11.32
CA TYR A 375 28.33 -16.93 12.18
C TYR A 375 28.80 -17.04 13.63
N GLN A 376 28.82 -18.23 14.23
CA GLN A 376 29.28 -18.42 15.59
C GLN A 376 30.73 -17.97 15.74
N ARG A 377 31.60 -18.27 14.77
CA ARG A 377 32.97 -17.79 14.79
C ARG A 377 33.03 -16.26 14.76
N THR A 378 32.22 -15.59 13.91
CA THR A 378 32.18 -14.12 13.82
C THR A 378 31.81 -13.48 15.16
N LEU A 379 30.90 -14.08 15.92
CA LEU A 379 30.51 -13.58 17.23
C LEU A 379 31.65 -13.67 18.26
N LEU A 380 32.49 -14.70 18.18
CA LEU A 380 33.60 -14.92 19.11
C LEU A 380 34.82 -14.03 18.83
N ILE A 381 34.90 -13.41 17.66
CA ILE A 381 36.06 -12.59 17.26
C ILE A 381 35.94 -11.19 17.88
N LYS A 382 37.01 -10.77 18.56
CA LYS A 382 37.15 -9.42 19.13
C LYS A 382 37.92 -8.47 18.20
N GLU A 383 38.89 -9.01 17.42
CA GLU A 383 39.73 -8.20 16.54
C GLU A 383 38.90 -7.65 15.35
N PRO A 384 38.83 -6.31 15.13
CA PRO A 384 38.00 -5.69 14.09
C PRO A 384 38.30 -6.20 12.68
N LYS A 385 39.58 -6.30 12.32
CA LYS A 385 40.02 -6.77 10.99
C LYS A 385 39.54 -8.20 10.71
N LEU A 386 39.71 -9.11 11.68
CA LEU A 386 39.31 -10.49 11.53
C LEU A 386 37.79 -10.63 11.53
N LYS A 387 37.08 -9.83 12.35
CA LYS A 387 35.60 -9.78 12.35
C LYS A 387 35.04 -9.34 11.01
N LEU A 388 35.63 -8.33 10.37
CA LEU A 388 35.28 -7.87 9.02
C LEU A 388 35.53 -8.93 7.96
N GLU A 389 36.66 -9.66 8.06
CA GLU A 389 37.00 -10.74 7.15
C GLU A 389 35.93 -11.86 7.21
N PHE A 390 35.59 -12.34 8.40
CA PHE A 390 34.59 -13.40 8.57
C PHE A 390 33.17 -12.92 8.16
N SER A 391 32.80 -11.70 8.50
CA SER A 391 31.52 -11.10 8.05
C SER A 391 31.42 -11.04 6.53
N LYS A 392 32.51 -10.70 5.84
CA LYS A 392 32.56 -10.67 4.37
C LYS A 392 32.46 -12.07 3.77
N ILE A 393 33.14 -13.05 4.35
CA ILE A 393 33.06 -14.47 3.93
C ILE A 393 31.61 -14.95 4.11
N LEU A 394 31.02 -14.75 5.29
CA LEU A 394 29.65 -15.16 5.59
C LEU A 394 28.66 -14.54 4.60
N LYS A 395 28.75 -13.20 4.36
CA LYS A 395 27.91 -12.54 3.36
C LYS A 395 28.07 -13.12 1.96
N SER A 396 29.31 -13.48 1.56
CA SER A 396 29.56 -14.11 0.27
C SER A 396 28.92 -15.50 0.13
N VAL A 397 28.84 -16.27 1.23
CA VAL A 397 28.16 -17.59 1.24
C VAL A 397 26.64 -17.40 1.09
N PHE A 398 26.04 -16.46 1.81
CA PHE A 398 24.62 -16.14 1.65
C PHE A 398 24.29 -15.67 0.22
N LEU A 399 25.14 -14.86 -0.38
CA LEU A 399 24.97 -14.39 -1.77
C LEU A 399 25.10 -15.53 -2.78
N LYS A 400 26.03 -16.47 -2.57
CA LYS A 400 26.21 -17.65 -3.43
C LYS A 400 24.99 -18.54 -3.46
N ASP A 401 24.32 -18.68 -2.32
CA ASP A 401 23.11 -19.50 -2.18
C ASP A 401 21.81 -18.74 -2.50
N ASN A 402 21.92 -17.52 -3.08
CA ASN A 402 20.80 -16.63 -3.44
C ASN A 402 19.88 -16.21 -2.27
N ILE A 403 20.42 -16.23 -1.07
CA ILE A 403 19.73 -15.80 0.16
C ILE A 403 20.46 -14.62 0.83
N GLY A 404 21.04 -13.73 0.03
CA GLY A 404 21.88 -12.64 0.50
C GLY A 404 21.20 -11.72 1.52
N ASP A 405 19.93 -11.43 1.32
CA ASP A 405 19.17 -10.49 2.15
C ASP A 405 18.79 -11.05 3.53
N ALA A 406 18.99 -12.37 3.73
CA ALA A 406 18.81 -13.02 5.03
C ALA A 406 19.89 -12.66 6.06
N PHE A 407 20.94 -11.95 5.66
CA PHE A 407 22.05 -11.52 6.54
C PHE A 407 22.31 -10.01 6.50
N ASP A 408 21.32 -9.19 6.28
CA ASP A 408 21.51 -7.74 6.16
C ASP A 408 21.44 -7.00 7.50
N LEU A 409 20.40 -7.30 8.30
CA LEU A 409 20.20 -6.65 9.58
C LEU A 409 21.22 -7.11 10.62
N GLU A 410 21.49 -8.41 10.65
CA GLU A 410 22.49 -8.97 11.58
C GLU A 410 23.91 -8.54 11.19
N LEU A 411 24.24 -8.52 9.88
CA LEU A 411 25.49 -7.97 9.37
C LEU A 411 25.67 -6.52 9.81
N LYS A 412 24.63 -5.71 9.65
CA LYS A 412 24.64 -4.31 10.08
C LYS A 412 24.87 -4.19 11.59
N SER A 413 24.20 -5.05 12.38
CA SER A 413 24.40 -5.11 13.84
C SER A 413 25.84 -5.45 14.21
N ILE A 414 26.45 -6.42 13.53
CA ILE A 414 27.85 -6.82 13.74
C ILE A 414 28.80 -5.68 13.36
N LEU A 415 28.58 -5.03 12.20
CA LEU A 415 29.44 -3.95 11.73
C LEU A 415 29.34 -2.70 12.60
N ASN A 416 28.17 -2.39 13.15
CA ASN A 416 27.97 -1.25 14.05
C ASN A 416 28.71 -1.41 15.41
N GLN A 417 29.19 -2.62 15.73
CA GLN A 417 30.05 -2.86 16.90
C GLN A 417 31.53 -2.51 16.66
N ILE A 418 31.89 -2.17 15.42
CA ILE A 418 33.25 -1.86 15.00
C ILE A 418 33.37 -0.34 14.81
N ASP A 419 34.30 0.31 15.50
CA ASP A 419 34.55 1.72 15.30
C ASP A 419 35.11 2.01 13.90
N GLN A 420 34.67 3.09 13.28
CA GLN A 420 35.06 3.43 11.92
C GLN A 420 36.60 3.65 11.78
N GLU A 421 37.25 4.05 12.86
CA GLU A 421 38.70 4.27 12.90
C GLU A 421 39.48 2.93 12.85
N ASP A 422 38.88 1.85 13.32
CA ASP A 422 39.47 0.50 13.33
C ASP A 422 39.28 -0.27 12.03
N VAL A 423 38.59 0.34 11.03
CA VAL A 423 38.30 -0.32 9.75
C VAL A 423 39.51 -0.21 8.81
N PRO A 424 40.17 -1.32 8.44
CA PRO A 424 41.28 -1.29 7.50
C PRO A 424 40.86 -0.80 6.11
N PRO A 425 41.76 -0.12 5.36
CA PRO A 425 41.42 0.46 4.04
C PRO A 425 40.82 -0.52 3.03
N ASN A 426 41.21 -1.79 3.05
CA ASN A 426 40.71 -2.84 2.17
C ASN A 426 39.28 -3.31 2.50
N TYR A 427 38.73 -2.95 3.67
CA TYR A 427 37.37 -3.26 4.09
C TYR A 427 36.44 -2.06 4.12
N THR A 428 36.95 -0.85 3.87
CA THR A 428 36.16 0.39 3.97
C THR A 428 34.95 0.40 3.06
N THR A 429 35.07 -0.10 1.83
CA THR A 429 33.93 -0.22 0.90
C THR A 429 32.87 -1.18 1.41
N PHE A 430 33.27 -2.35 1.90
CA PHE A 430 32.37 -3.34 2.48
C PHE A 430 31.66 -2.75 3.72
N TYR A 431 32.43 -2.21 4.64
CA TYR A 431 31.89 -1.57 5.86
C TYR A 431 30.89 -0.46 5.51
N ASN A 432 31.23 0.45 4.61
CA ASN A 432 30.35 1.57 4.24
C ASN A 432 29.07 1.12 3.52
N ASN A 433 29.10 0.02 2.77
CA ASN A 433 27.93 -0.46 2.05
C ASN A 433 26.88 -1.08 3.00
N TYR A 434 27.31 -1.70 4.10
CA TYR A 434 26.43 -2.46 4.98
C TYR A 434 26.20 -1.84 6.37
N SER A 435 27.11 -0.96 6.87
CA SER A 435 26.97 -0.34 8.20
C SER A 435 26.07 0.90 8.20
N LYS A 436 25.98 1.64 7.08
CA LYS A 436 25.24 2.90 7.06
C LYS A 436 23.74 2.68 6.95
N SER A 437 22.99 3.11 7.96
CA SER A 437 21.55 3.30 7.84
C SER A 437 21.27 4.50 6.95
N GLU A 438 20.24 4.43 6.13
CA GLU A 438 19.73 5.57 5.36
C GLU A 438 19.39 6.78 6.25
N GLU A 439 19.14 6.57 7.53
CA GLU A 439 18.86 7.61 8.52
C GLU A 439 20.05 8.51 8.89
N MET A 440 21.30 8.09 8.62
CA MET A 440 22.45 8.96 8.88
C MET A 440 22.64 10.09 7.83
N VAL A 441 21.85 10.09 6.76
CA VAL A 441 21.85 11.21 5.79
C VAL A 441 21.17 12.46 6.36
N SER A 442 20.41 12.35 7.46
CA SER A 442 19.70 13.48 8.06
C SER A 442 20.52 14.35 9.01
N LYS A 443 21.75 13.96 9.38
CA LYS A 443 22.65 14.86 10.15
C LYS A 443 23.19 15.94 9.25
N ARG A 444 22.50 17.10 9.25
CA ARG A 444 22.93 18.40 8.68
C ARG A 444 23.86 18.22 7.48
N ILE A 445 23.27 17.99 6.33
CA ILE A 445 23.98 18.11 5.06
C ILE A 445 24.55 19.52 5.06
N LYS A 446 25.86 19.65 5.29
CA LYS A 446 26.54 20.91 5.03
C LYS A 446 26.33 21.18 3.55
N TYR A 447 25.57 22.22 3.25
CA TYR A 447 25.38 22.70 1.88
C TYR A 447 26.77 22.84 1.24
N ASN A 448 27.08 21.91 0.35
CA ASN A 448 28.26 22.01 -0.47
C ASN A 448 27.86 22.39 -1.90
N ASN A 449 28.80 22.84 -2.69
CA ASN A 449 28.54 23.25 -4.07
C ASN A 449 27.85 22.16 -4.93
N LYS A 450 27.95 20.87 -4.53
CA LYS A 450 27.31 19.74 -5.22
C LYS A 450 25.79 19.76 -5.09
N ILE A 451 25.29 20.02 -3.88
CA ILE A 451 23.85 20.14 -3.60
C ILE A 451 23.28 21.39 -4.27
N LEU A 452 24.09 22.48 -4.29
CA LEU A 452 23.72 23.72 -4.98
C LEU A 452 23.56 23.49 -6.50
N HIS A 453 24.40 22.65 -7.10
CA HIS A 453 24.30 22.32 -8.52
C HIS A 453 23.04 21.47 -8.82
N GLN A 454 22.70 20.53 -7.95
CA GLN A 454 21.44 19.76 -8.09
C GLN A 454 20.21 20.68 -7.97
N SER A 455 20.22 21.60 -7.00
CA SER A 455 19.17 22.60 -6.83
C SER A 455 19.04 23.53 -8.07
N LYS A 456 20.16 23.93 -8.68
CA LYS A 456 20.17 24.75 -9.90
C LYS A 456 19.60 24.02 -11.11
N LEU A 457 19.77 22.71 -11.20
CA LEU A 457 19.17 21.88 -12.25
C LEU A 457 17.65 21.84 -12.11
N VAL A 458 17.14 21.66 -10.89
CA VAL A 458 15.69 21.73 -10.62
C VAL A 458 15.16 23.11 -11.00
N ASN A 459 15.85 24.21 -10.62
CA ASN A 459 15.46 25.56 -11.01
C ASN A 459 15.49 25.77 -12.52
N TYR A 460 16.43 25.12 -13.24
CA TYR A 460 16.46 25.17 -14.70
C TYR A 460 15.22 24.48 -15.32
N PHE A 461 14.85 23.31 -14.84
CA PHE A 461 13.66 22.62 -15.33
C PHE A 461 12.36 23.38 -14.98
N ASN A 462 12.37 24.17 -13.91
CA ASN A 462 11.25 25.06 -13.55
C ASN A 462 11.27 26.39 -14.34
N GLY A 463 12.23 26.59 -15.24
CA GLY A 463 12.35 27.84 -16.01
C GLY A 463 13.01 29.01 -15.28
N ASP A 464 13.40 28.82 -14.02
CA ASP A 464 13.98 29.87 -13.15
C ASP A 464 15.49 30.08 -13.37
N TYR A 465 16.12 29.25 -14.19
CA TYR A 465 17.57 29.26 -14.36
C TYR A 465 17.95 29.26 -15.85
N ALA A 466 18.68 30.30 -16.30
CA ALA A 466 19.07 30.46 -17.68
C ALA A 466 20.06 29.35 -18.13
N LYS A 467 19.85 28.77 -19.34
CA LYS A 467 20.69 27.72 -19.93
C LYS A 467 22.18 28.07 -19.91
N SER A 468 22.54 29.30 -20.27
CA SER A 468 23.94 29.80 -20.25
C SER A 468 24.60 29.71 -18.87
N LYS A 469 23.81 29.85 -17.81
CA LYS A 469 24.31 29.82 -16.43
C LYS A 469 24.57 28.38 -15.95
N ILE A 470 23.84 27.40 -16.44
CA ILE A 470 24.08 25.98 -16.18
C ILE A 470 25.35 25.52 -16.87
N GLU A 471 25.54 25.89 -18.11
CA GLU A 471 26.75 25.58 -18.87
C GLU A 471 28.01 26.14 -18.19
N GLU A 472 27.96 27.38 -17.70
CA GLU A 472 29.07 28.00 -16.96
C GLU A 472 29.36 27.28 -15.62
N ASP A 473 28.33 26.93 -14.87
CA ASP A 473 28.44 26.21 -13.59
C ASP A 473 28.92 24.77 -13.79
N LEU A 474 28.47 24.09 -14.86
CA LEU A 474 28.95 22.77 -15.26
C LEU A 474 30.45 22.81 -15.63
N GLU A 475 30.89 23.79 -16.39
CA GLU A 475 32.31 23.99 -16.69
C GLU A 475 33.14 24.21 -15.42
N LYS A 476 32.66 25.03 -14.49
CA LYS A 476 33.33 25.27 -13.19
C LYS A 476 33.41 23.95 -12.39
N PHE A 477 32.36 23.16 -12.40
CA PHE A 477 32.33 21.85 -11.75
C PHE A 477 33.34 20.86 -12.38
N LEU A 478 33.37 20.76 -13.70
CA LEU A 478 34.33 19.93 -14.43
C LEU A 478 35.77 20.38 -14.20
N LYS A 479 36.05 21.70 -14.18
CA LYS A 479 37.37 22.26 -13.84
C LYS A 479 37.78 21.89 -12.40
N LYS A 480 36.83 21.85 -11.45
CA LYS A 480 37.07 21.44 -10.06
C LYS A 480 37.43 19.97 -9.94
N ILE A 481 36.69 19.11 -10.65
CA ILE A 481 36.97 17.66 -10.70
C ILE A 481 38.35 17.39 -11.27
N LYS A 482 38.76 18.09 -12.35
CA LYS A 482 40.06 17.94 -12.96
C LYS A 482 41.22 18.37 -12.04
N LYS A 483 40.99 19.32 -11.13
CA LYS A 483 41.97 19.77 -10.15
C LYS A 483 42.16 18.89 -8.95
N ASP A 484 41.12 18.17 -8.56
CA ASP A 484 41.12 17.28 -7.39
C ASP A 484 41.30 15.82 -7.82
N LYS A 485 42.55 15.35 -7.87
CA LYS A 485 42.92 13.98 -8.24
C LYS A 485 42.34 12.90 -7.30
N LYS A 486 41.77 13.29 -6.14
CA LYS A 486 41.11 12.40 -5.17
C LYS A 486 39.56 12.42 -5.26
N TYR A 487 39.03 13.16 -6.23
CA TYR A 487 37.62 13.30 -6.41
C TYR A 487 37.04 12.05 -7.12
N PHE A 488 36.26 11.27 -6.43
CA PHE A 488 35.48 10.16 -7.00
C PHE A 488 34.07 10.63 -7.34
N LEU A 489 33.70 10.49 -8.62
CA LEU A 489 32.34 10.72 -9.08
C LEU A 489 31.40 9.71 -8.40
N SER A 490 30.45 10.22 -7.65
CA SER A 490 29.36 9.40 -7.15
C SER A 490 28.39 9.06 -8.30
N LYS A 491 27.56 8.01 -8.15
CA LYS A 491 26.48 7.72 -9.12
C LYS A 491 25.59 8.93 -9.40
N LYS A 492 25.38 9.80 -8.38
CA LYS A 492 24.61 11.04 -8.52
C LYS A 492 25.33 12.08 -9.38
N ASP A 493 26.64 12.15 -9.28
CA ASP A 493 27.43 13.06 -10.12
C ASP A 493 27.42 12.60 -11.58
N ILE A 494 27.39 11.29 -11.84
CA ILE A 494 27.29 10.70 -13.19
C ILE A 494 25.93 11.02 -13.81
N ILE A 495 24.84 10.81 -13.09
CA ILE A 495 23.47 11.15 -13.55
C ILE A 495 23.32 12.66 -13.81
N PHE A 496 24.05 13.49 -13.06
CA PHE A 496 24.08 14.94 -13.28
C PHE A 496 24.83 15.34 -14.55
N LEU A 497 25.83 14.55 -14.95
CA LEU A 497 26.67 14.81 -16.12
C LEU A 497 26.10 14.25 -17.42
N GLU A 498 25.26 13.20 -17.34
CA GLU A 498 24.52 12.61 -18.47
C GLU A 498 23.23 13.38 -18.77
#